data_e70444ff04b1f3387fc8fecb3fae709a
#
_entry.id   e70444ff04b1f3387fc8fecb3fae709a
#
_cell.length_a   1.000
_cell.length_b   1.000
_cell.length_c   1.000
_cell.angle_alpha   90.00
_cell.angle_beta   90.00
_cell.angle_gamma   90.00
#
_symmetry.space_group_name_H-M   'P 1'
#
loop_
_entity.id
_entity.type
_entity.pdbx_description
1 polymer ?
#
loop_
_entity_poly.entity_id
_entity_poly.type
_entity_poly.pdbx_seq_one_letter_code
_entity_poly.pdbx_strand_id
1 'polypeptide(L)'
;MKQSNIKLIGEFCLVSIFADGHNFLDIPAKIDSGADSSSLHINNAKVNEDGDLVINLPSFYQHKTSPRELKRDYAHPDYTPTKVNEKIKKSKTSKTIIIPKGKYRDITIVSSNGHGQKRYKTNLKISINGSEFETSFTLSSRHKNRYPILLGKHALKGRYLVD
;
A
#
# COMPACT_ATOMS: atom_id res chain seq x y z
N MET A 1 -1.76 31.06 -15.77
CA MET A 1 -0.67 30.11 -15.47
C MET A 1 -1.07 29.28 -14.26
N LYS A 2 -1.21 27.98 -14.43
CA LYS A 2 -1.51 27.10 -13.30
C LYS A 2 -0.27 26.99 -12.40
N GLN A 3 -0.42 27.40 -11.17
CA GLN A 3 0.61 27.14 -10.18
C GLN A 3 0.67 25.63 -9.92
N SER A 4 1.86 25.11 -9.86
CA SER A 4 2.10 23.73 -9.45
C SER A 4 1.65 23.57 -8.00
N ASN A 5 0.70 22.66 -7.76
CA ASN A 5 0.22 22.31 -6.41
C ASN A 5 1.07 21.20 -5.80
N ILE A 6 2.38 21.26 -5.99
CA ILE A 6 3.32 20.31 -5.41
C ILE A 6 3.40 20.55 -3.91
N LYS A 7 3.13 19.50 -3.13
CA LYS A 7 3.17 19.54 -1.66
C LYS A 7 4.43 18.87 -1.15
N LEU A 8 4.89 19.29 0.02
CA LEU A 8 5.98 18.59 0.71
C LEU A 8 5.41 17.36 1.41
N ILE A 9 6.19 16.28 1.40
CA ILE A 9 5.89 15.05 2.11
C ILE A 9 7.15 14.55 2.83
N GLY A 10 6.98 14.08 4.05
CA GLY A 10 8.09 13.54 4.83
C GLY A 10 8.40 12.09 4.46
N GLU A 11 9.26 11.45 5.24
CA GLU A 11 9.65 10.04 5.05
C GLU A 11 8.49 9.06 5.23
N PHE A 12 7.43 9.51 5.86
CA PHE A 12 6.31 8.70 6.31
C PHE A 12 5.01 9.48 6.14
N CYS A 13 3.95 8.78 5.72
CA CYS A 13 2.62 9.37 5.66
C CYS A 13 1.55 8.30 5.91
N LEU A 14 0.31 8.75 6.00
CA LEU A 14 -0.86 7.86 6.07
C LEU A 14 -1.58 7.89 4.73
N VAL A 15 -1.89 6.71 4.21
CA VAL A 15 -2.56 6.51 2.93
C VAL A 15 -3.90 5.86 3.17
N SER A 16 -4.97 6.41 2.61
CA SER A 16 -6.26 5.74 2.58
C SER A 16 -6.47 5.14 1.20
N ILE A 17 -7.05 3.94 1.15
CA ILE A 17 -7.32 3.22 -0.09
C ILE A 17 -8.81 3.01 -0.24
N PHE A 18 -9.34 3.25 -1.43
CA PHE A 18 -10.75 3.06 -1.77
C PHE A 18 -10.84 2.03 -2.89
N ALA A 19 -11.40 0.87 -2.60
CA ALA A 19 -11.49 -0.22 -3.56
C ALA A 19 -12.71 -1.09 -3.29
N ASP A 20 -13.39 -1.51 -4.34
CA ASP A 20 -14.52 -2.43 -4.29
C ASP A 20 -15.58 -2.01 -3.25
N GLY A 21 -15.90 -0.70 -3.20
CA GLY A 21 -16.89 -0.14 -2.27
C GLY A 21 -16.44 -0.08 -0.81
N HIS A 22 -15.18 -0.40 -0.53
CA HIS A 22 -14.61 -0.38 0.82
C HIS A 22 -13.59 0.73 0.99
N ASN A 23 -13.54 1.29 2.20
CA ASN A 23 -12.58 2.32 2.58
C ASN A 23 -11.61 1.73 3.60
N PHE A 24 -10.32 1.82 3.30
CA PHE A 24 -9.23 1.40 4.20
C PHE A 24 -8.47 2.67 4.57
N LEU A 25 -8.69 3.16 5.79
CA LEU A 25 -8.24 4.49 6.18
C LEU A 25 -6.90 4.47 6.93
N ASP A 26 -6.08 5.48 6.61
CA ASP A 26 -4.88 5.81 7.39
C ASP A 26 -3.90 4.65 7.55
N ILE A 27 -3.55 4.01 6.44
CA ILE A 27 -2.56 2.94 6.41
C ILE A 27 -1.16 3.57 6.38
N PRO A 28 -0.27 3.20 7.30
CA PRO A 28 1.08 3.76 7.31
C PRO A 28 1.88 3.41 6.06
N ALA A 29 2.53 4.40 5.49
CA ALA A 29 3.29 4.28 4.26
C ALA A 29 4.67 4.93 4.40
N LYS A 30 5.69 4.24 3.89
CA LYS A 30 7.02 4.81 3.74
C LYS A 30 7.15 5.47 2.37
N ILE A 31 7.74 6.65 2.35
CA ILE A 31 8.05 7.35 1.11
C ILE A 31 9.43 6.90 0.65
N ASP A 32 9.52 6.35 -0.56
CA ASP A 32 10.77 5.87 -1.14
C ASP A 32 10.93 6.43 -2.56
N SER A 33 11.59 7.57 -2.66
CA SER A 33 11.86 8.22 -3.94
C SER A 33 12.86 7.46 -4.82
N GLY A 34 13.55 6.47 -4.26
CA GLY A 34 14.43 5.57 -5.01
C GLY A 34 13.72 4.43 -5.69
N ALA A 35 12.52 4.08 -5.26
CA ALA A 35 11.72 3.02 -5.86
C ALA A 35 10.85 3.55 -6.99
N ASP A 36 10.79 2.85 -8.12
CA ASP A 36 9.94 3.25 -9.25
C ASP A 36 8.46 3.03 -8.94
N SER A 37 8.14 1.88 -8.38
CA SER A 37 6.77 1.42 -8.14
C SER A 37 6.41 1.43 -6.67
N SER A 38 5.12 1.63 -6.40
CA SER A 38 4.56 1.48 -5.05
C SER A 38 4.21 0.02 -4.79
N SER A 39 4.17 -0.37 -3.52
CA SER A 39 3.76 -1.71 -3.12
C SER A 39 2.81 -1.68 -1.93
N LEU A 40 1.91 -2.66 -1.89
CA LEU A 40 0.91 -2.81 -0.84
C LEU A 40 0.99 -4.23 -0.27
N HIS A 41 1.05 -4.31 1.05
CA HIS A 41 0.97 -5.61 1.73
C HIS A 41 -0.44 -6.18 1.64
N ILE A 42 -0.53 -7.43 1.22
CA ILE A 42 -1.77 -8.21 1.19
C ILE A 42 -1.55 -9.55 1.88
N ASN A 43 -2.63 -10.16 2.37
CA ASN A 43 -2.56 -11.51 2.93
C ASN A 43 -2.43 -12.56 1.83
N ASN A 44 -3.28 -12.47 0.81
CA ASN A 44 -3.17 -13.31 -0.39
C ASN A 44 -3.92 -12.68 -1.56
N ALA A 45 -3.67 -13.22 -2.75
CA ALA A 45 -4.36 -12.86 -3.98
C ALA A 45 -4.54 -14.10 -4.82
N LYS A 46 -5.74 -14.25 -5.40
CA LYS A 46 -6.08 -15.41 -6.23
C LYS A 46 -7.03 -14.99 -7.34
N VAL A 47 -6.82 -15.51 -8.53
CA VAL A 47 -7.76 -15.32 -9.64
C VAL A 47 -8.89 -16.35 -9.52
N ASN A 48 -10.14 -15.89 -9.55
CA ASN A 48 -11.30 -16.76 -9.48
C ASN A 48 -11.71 -17.30 -10.86
N GLU A 49 -12.79 -18.07 -10.89
CA GLU A 49 -13.29 -18.69 -12.14
C GLU A 49 -13.70 -17.67 -13.19
N ASP A 50 -14.16 -16.49 -12.78
CA ASP A 50 -14.57 -15.41 -13.67
C ASP A 50 -13.38 -14.61 -14.21
N GLY A 51 -12.18 -14.90 -13.75
CA GLY A 51 -10.97 -14.17 -14.14
C GLY A 51 -10.73 -12.91 -13.33
N ASP A 52 -11.49 -12.68 -12.27
CA ASP A 52 -11.31 -11.55 -11.37
C ASP A 52 -10.24 -11.86 -10.33
N LEU A 53 -9.50 -10.85 -9.92
CA LEU A 53 -8.50 -10.99 -8.86
C LEU A 53 -9.15 -10.76 -7.50
N VAL A 54 -9.15 -11.80 -6.68
CA VAL A 54 -9.66 -11.74 -5.30
C VAL A 54 -8.49 -11.51 -4.36
N ILE A 55 -8.52 -10.40 -3.64
CA ILE A 55 -7.46 -9.97 -2.74
C ILE A 55 -7.98 -9.98 -1.31
N ASN A 56 -7.22 -10.58 -0.40
CA ASN A 56 -7.50 -10.52 1.02
C ASN A 56 -6.54 -9.54 1.69
N LEU A 57 -7.10 -8.48 2.27
CA LEU A 57 -6.37 -7.46 3.00
C LEU A 57 -6.47 -7.70 4.50
N PRO A 58 -5.43 -7.38 5.27
CA PRO A 58 -5.52 -7.46 6.73
C PRO A 58 -6.67 -6.62 7.26
N SER A 59 -7.47 -7.17 8.16
CA SER A 59 -8.62 -6.44 8.72
C SER A 59 -8.21 -5.23 9.54
N PHE A 60 -6.99 -5.18 10.06
CA PHE A 60 -6.52 -4.01 10.79
C PHE A 60 -6.40 -2.75 9.93
N TYR A 61 -6.42 -2.88 8.58
CA TYR A 61 -6.50 -1.71 7.71
C TYR A 61 -7.81 -0.94 7.89
N GLN A 62 -8.82 -1.54 8.51
CA GLN A 62 -10.08 -0.88 8.88
C GLN A 62 -10.14 -0.59 10.39
N HIS A 63 -9.04 -0.17 10.98
CA HIS A 63 -8.94 0.12 12.40
C HIS A 63 -9.61 1.46 12.77
N LYS A 64 -9.83 1.63 14.09
CA LYS A 64 -10.39 2.87 14.64
C LYS A 64 -9.34 3.74 15.34
N THR A 65 -8.07 3.42 15.20
CA THR A 65 -6.97 4.18 15.79
C THR A 65 -6.85 5.54 15.09
N SER A 66 -6.63 6.60 15.86
CA SER A 66 -6.52 7.93 15.25
C SER A 66 -5.26 8.04 14.38
N PRO A 67 -5.29 8.86 13.31
CA PRO A 67 -4.10 9.11 12.50
C PRO A 67 -2.91 9.61 13.29
N ARG A 68 -3.16 10.42 14.31
CA ARG A 68 -2.11 10.96 15.20
C ARG A 68 -1.40 9.85 15.97
N GLU A 69 -2.16 8.91 16.52
CA GLU A 69 -1.59 7.77 17.25
C GLU A 69 -0.78 6.85 16.34
N LEU A 70 -1.28 6.60 15.14
CA LEU A 70 -0.57 5.81 14.14
C LEU A 70 0.77 6.45 13.76
N LYS A 71 0.78 7.75 13.46
CA LYS A 71 2.01 8.46 13.14
C LYS A 71 3.02 8.37 14.27
N ARG A 72 2.56 8.56 15.52
CA ARG A 72 3.40 8.46 16.69
C ARG A 72 4.02 7.08 16.82
N ASP A 73 3.22 6.03 16.68
CA ASP A 73 3.67 4.65 16.84
C ASP A 73 4.69 4.27 15.77
N TYR A 74 4.42 4.59 14.51
CA TYR A 74 5.32 4.26 13.40
C TYR A 74 6.58 5.12 13.36
N ALA A 75 6.54 6.33 13.87
CA ALA A 75 7.70 7.22 13.92
C ALA A 75 8.57 7.00 15.17
N HIS A 76 8.11 6.18 16.12
CA HIS A 76 8.82 5.95 17.38
C HIS A 76 10.16 5.23 17.12
N PRO A 77 11.28 5.66 17.76
CA PRO A 77 12.59 5.03 17.57
C PRO A 77 12.63 3.54 17.88
N ASP A 78 11.80 3.09 18.82
CA ASP A 78 11.73 1.68 19.24
C ASP A 78 10.79 0.84 18.36
N TYR A 79 10.19 1.44 17.34
CA TYR A 79 9.30 0.71 16.45
C TYR A 79 10.08 -0.30 15.61
N THR A 80 9.60 -1.54 15.57
CA THR A 80 10.25 -2.63 14.82
C THR A 80 9.28 -3.25 13.83
N PRO A 81 9.77 -3.84 12.72
CA PRO A 81 8.93 -4.59 11.79
C PRO A 81 8.14 -5.70 12.46
N THR A 82 8.66 -6.28 13.53
CA THR A 82 7.99 -7.33 14.32
C THR A 82 6.62 -6.88 14.82
N LYS A 83 6.48 -5.61 15.23
CA LYS A 83 5.20 -5.08 15.72
C LYS A 83 4.15 -5.05 14.62
N VAL A 84 4.53 -4.70 13.39
CA VAL A 84 3.63 -4.76 12.22
C VAL A 84 3.20 -6.20 11.98
N ASN A 85 4.15 -7.13 12.00
CA ASN A 85 3.89 -8.56 11.79
C ASN A 85 2.92 -9.11 12.83
N GLU A 86 3.08 -8.72 14.10
CA GLU A 86 2.17 -9.14 15.16
C GLU A 86 0.75 -8.63 14.93
N LYS A 87 0.60 -7.36 14.54
CA LYS A 87 -0.71 -6.80 14.22
C LYS A 87 -1.36 -7.53 13.06
N ILE A 88 -0.61 -7.86 12.02
CA ILE A 88 -1.09 -8.61 10.87
C ILE A 88 -1.52 -10.01 11.29
N LYS A 89 -0.72 -10.70 12.10
CA LYS A 89 -1.04 -12.05 12.59
C LYS A 89 -2.25 -12.08 13.52
N LYS A 90 -2.43 -11.05 14.35
CA LYS A 90 -3.59 -10.93 15.24
C LYS A 90 -4.87 -10.63 14.48
N SER A 91 -4.75 -10.15 13.25
CA SER A 91 -5.88 -9.90 12.38
C SER A 91 -6.39 -11.25 11.84
N LYS A 92 -7.19 -11.95 12.62
CA LYS A 92 -7.72 -13.27 12.30
C LYS A 92 -8.69 -13.26 11.13
N THR A 93 -9.22 -12.08 10.79
CA THR A 93 -10.13 -11.88 9.68
C THR A 93 -9.46 -11.03 8.62
N SER A 94 -9.76 -11.30 7.37
CA SER A 94 -9.33 -10.45 6.27
C SER A 94 -10.55 -9.83 5.62
N LYS A 95 -10.35 -8.65 5.04
CA LYS A 95 -11.34 -8.02 4.18
C LYS A 95 -11.03 -8.41 2.75
N THR A 96 -12.02 -8.96 2.06
CA THR A 96 -11.87 -9.37 0.67
C THR A 96 -12.31 -8.25 -0.25
N ILE A 97 -11.49 -7.91 -1.24
CA ILE A 97 -11.85 -7.02 -2.34
C ILE A 97 -11.64 -7.75 -3.66
N ILE A 98 -12.41 -7.36 -4.67
CA ILE A 98 -12.37 -7.95 -6.00
C ILE A 98 -11.92 -6.90 -7.00
N ILE A 99 -10.87 -7.21 -7.75
CA ILE A 99 -10.39 -6.39 -8.87
C ILE A 99 -10.86 -7.05 -10.16
N PRO A 100 -11.70 -6.38 -10.96
CA PRO A 100 -12.26 -6.99 -12.16
C PRO A 100 -11.21 -7.42 -13.16
N LYS A 101 -11.52 -8.47 -13.91
CA LYS A 101 -10.71 -8.92 -15.05
C LYS A 101 -10.39 -7.73 -15.96
N GLY A 102 -9.13 -7.63 -16.36
CA GLY A 102 -8.65 -6.53 -17.20
C GLY A 102 -8.20 -5.28 -16.42
N LYS A 103 -8.42 -5.24 -15.11
CA LYS A 103 -7.99 -4.12 -14.25
C LYS A 103 -6.74 -4.44 -13.43
N TYR A 104 -6.17 -5.60 -13.63
CA TYR A 104 -4.91 -6.01 -13.00
C TYR A 104 -4.04 -6.70 -14.06
N ARG A 105 -2.78 -6.87 -13.75
CA ARG A 105 -1.84 -7.60 -14.58
C ARG A 105 -0.88 -8.42 -13.76
N ASP A 106 -0.36 -9.48 -14.36
CA ASP A 106 0.71 -10.30 -13.80
C ASP A 106 2.05 -9.64 -14.06
N ILE A 107 2.91 -9.64 -13.08
CA ILE A 107 4.31 -9.24 -13.25
C ILE A 107 5.20 -10.31 -12.64
N THR A 108 6.41 -10.45 -13.16
CA THR A 108 7.42 -11.32 -12.60
C THR A 108 8.57 -10.46 -12.09
N ILE A 109 8.88 -10.62 -10.82
CA ILE A 109 10.02 -9.93 -10.20
C ILE A 109 11.15 -10.94 -10.06
N VAL A 110 12.28 -10.65 -10.69
CA VAL A 110 13.45 -11.52 -10.65
C VAL A 110 14.37 -11.03 -9.53
N SER A 111 14.66 -11.93 -8.59
CA SER A 111 15.61 -11.64 -7.52
C SER A 111 17.06 -11.76 -8.01
N SER A 112 18.00 -11.27 -7.21
CA SER A 112 19.44 -11.31 -7.54
C SER A 112 19.97 -12.73 -7.76
N ASN A 113 19.29 -13.75 -7.23
CA ASN A 113 19.68 -15.15 -7.42
C ASN A 113 19.02 -15.80 -8.64
N GLY A 114 18.36 -15.01 -9.51
CA GLY A 114 17.76 -15.49 -10.74
C GLY A 114 16.38 -16.13 -10.61
N HIS A 115 15.82 -16.23 -9.39
CA HIS A 115 14.49 -16.77 -9.20
C HIS A 115 13.42 -15.73 -9.47
N GLY A 116 12.45 -16.05 -10.32
CA GLY A 116 11.30 -15.21 -10.59
C GLY A 116 10.17 -15.46 -9.60
N GLN A 117 9.53 -14.40 -9.12
CA GLN A 117 8.34 -14.47 -8.30
C GLN A 117 7.20 -13.75 -8.99
N LYS A 118 6.09 -14.47 -9.18
CA LYS A 118 4.88 -13.89 -9.78
C LYS A 118 4.16 -13.01 -8.77
N ARG A 119 3.78 -11.82 -9.20
CA ARG A 119 2.99 -10.88 -8.42
C ARG A 119 1.92 -10.26 -9.31
N TYR A 120 0.93 -9.65 -8.67
CA TYR A 120 -0.10 -8.89 -9.37
C TYR A 120 0.13 -7.40 -9.17
N LYS A 121 -0.26 -6.62 -10.16
CA LYS A 121 -0.18 -5.17 -10.13
C LYS A 121 -1.53 -4.59 -10.55
N THR A 122 -2.03 -3.61 -9.81
CA THR A 122 -3.30 -2.97 -10.11
C THR A 122 -3.26 -1.50 -9.72
N ASN A 123 -4.11 -0.71 -10.37
CA ASN A 123 -4.30 0.69 -9.98
C ASN A 123 -5.33 0.76 -8.85
N LEU A 124 -5.02 1.55 -7.85
CA LEU A 124 -5.91 1.79 -6.71
C LEU A 124 -6.11 3.29 -6.51
N LYS A 125 -7.34 3.66 -6.16
CA LYS A 125 -7.64 5.03 -5.76
C LYS A 125 -7.20 5.23 -4.32
N ILE A 126 -6.38 6.25 -4.09
CA ILE A 126 -5.86 6.54 -2.75
C ILE A 126 -6.08 8.01 -2.39
N SER A 127 -5.94 8.30 -1.10
CA SER A 127 -5.96 9.65 -0.58
C SER A 127 -4.78 9.84 0.37
N ILE A 128 -4.07 10.95 0.20
CA ILE A 128 -2.98 11.37 1.08
C ILE A 128 -3.26 12.83 1.46
N ASN A 129 -3.45 13.09 2.76
CA ASN A 129 -3.72 14.45 3.25
C ASN A 129 -4.86 15.15 2.51
N GLY A 130 -5.93 14.42 2.19
CA GLY A 130 -7.09 14.94 1.49
C GLY A 130 -6.98 15.03 -0.03
N SER A 131 -5.83 14.73 -0.59
CA SER A 131 -5.63 14.70 -2.05
C SER A 131 -5.87 13.29 -2.57
N GLU A 132 -6.86 13.13 -3.45
CA GLU A 132 -7.19 11.85 -4.06
C GLU A 132 -6.57 11.71 -5.44
N PHE A 133 -6.01 10.55 -5.71
CA PHE A 133 -5.52 10.19 -7.04
C PHE A 133 -5.42 8.69 -7.17
N GLU A 134 -5.24 8.23 -8.41
CA GLU A 134 -5.07 6.81 -8.71
C GLU A 134 -3.62 6.52 -9.03
N THR A 135 -3.10 5.44 -8.47
CA THR A 135 -1.73 5.01 -8.75
C THR A 135 -1.62 3.49 -8.68
N SER A 136 -0.57 2.97 -9.29
CA SER A 136 -0.34 1.54 -9.44
C SER A 136 0.39 0.97 -8.22
N PHE A 137 -0.06 -0.19 -7.77
CA PHE A 137 0.56 -0.94 -6.67
C PHE A 137 0.90 -2.36 -7.09
N THR A 138 2.10 -2.80 -6.73
CA THR A 138 2.44 -4.20 -6.71
C THR A 138 1.92 -4.80 -5.41
N LEU A 139 1.21 -5.92 -5.52
CA LEU A 139 0.60 -6.60 -4.37
C LEU A 139 1.52 -7.72 -3.92
N SER A 140 1.91 -7.70 -2.67
CA SER A 140 2.83 -8.70 -2.13
C SER A 140 2.76 -8.81 -0.62
N SER A 141 3.31 -9.90 -0.08
CA SER A 141 3.48 -10.02 1.35
C SER A 141 4.66 -9.17 1.79
N ARG A 142 4.42 -8.27 2.74
CA ARG A 142 5.43 -7.37 3.29
C ARG A 142 5.65 -7.60 4.78
N HIS A 143 5.48 -8.83 5.24
CA HIS A 143 5.60 -9.20 6.66
C HIS A 143 6.91 -8.77 7.30
N LYS A 144 8.00 -8.75 6.54
CA LYS A 144 9.32 -8.37 7.03
C LYS A 144 9.59 -6.87 6.96
N ASN A 145 8.67 -6.10 6.39
CA ASN A 145 8.84 -4.66 6.22
C ASN A 145 8.15 -3.89 7.34
N ARG A 146 8.72 -2.75 7.70
CA ARG A 146 8.20 -1.88 8.75
C ARG A 146 6.85 -1.28 8.41
N TYR A 147 6.62 -0.99 7.12
CA TYR A 147 5.41 -0.32 6.64
C TYR A 147 4.63 -1.22 5.70
N PRO A 148 3.29 -1.27 5.83
CA PRO A 148 2.47 -2.03 4.89
C PRO A 148 2.43 -1.45 3.48
N ILE A 149 2.66 -0.15 3.33
CA ILE A 149 2.72 0.52 2.03
C ILE A 149 4.09 1.15 1.83
N LEU A 150 4.60 1.04 0.60
CA LEU A 150 5.74 1.80 0.12
C LEU A 150 5.27 2.62 -1.08
N LEU A 151 5.49 3.94 -1.04
CA LEU A 151 5.17 4.83 -2.16
C LEU A 151 6.41 5.14 -2.95
N GLY A 152 6.40 4.78 -4.22
CA GLY A 152 7.51 4.99 -5.14
C GLY A 152 7.35 6.23 -6.00
N LYS A 153 8.29 6.44 -6.92
CA LYS A 153 8.37 7.62 -7.79
C LYS A 153 7.09 7.92 -8.56
N HIS A 154 6.44 6.91 -9.11
CA HIS A 154 5.25 7.12 -9.94
C HIS A 154 4.09 7.74 -9.17
N ALA A 155 3.95 7.39 -7.88
CA ALA A 155 2.94 7.99 -7.02
C ALA A 155 3.30 9.43 -6.63
N LEU A 156 4.58 9.73 -6.49
CA LEU A 156 5.07 11.01 -5.98
C LEU A 156 5.26 12.07 -7.06
N LYS A 157 5.61 11.64 -8.27
CA LYS A 157 5.98 12.54 -9.37
C LYS A 157 4.87 13.54 -9.70
N GLY A 158 5.22 14.82 -9.70
CA GLY A 158 4.28 15.90 -10.00
C GLY A 158 3.32 16.24 -8.88
N ARG A 159 3.35 15.50 -7.77
CA ARG A 159 2.44 15.69 -6.63
C ARG A 159 3.18 16.11 -5.37
N TYR A 160 4.35 15.51 -5.10
CA TYR A 160 5.07 15.68 -3.86
C TYR A 160 6.56 15.86 -4.08
N LEU A 161 7.16 16.72 -3.25
CA LEU A 161 8.61 16.77 -3.04
C LEU A 161 8.89 16.07 -1.71
N VAL A 162 9.86 15.18 -1.69
CA VAL A 162 10.27 14.48 -0.47
C VAL A 162 11.17 15.39 0.34
N ASP A 163 10.78 15.62 1.56
CA ASP A 163 11.52 16.46 2.50
C ASP A 163 12.67 15.68 3.15
#